data_bada11c2722ad27e6ce9f2f9ca1a94ef
#
_entry.id   bada11c2722ad27e6ce9f2f9ca1a94ef
#
_cell.length_a   1.000
_cell.length_b   1.000
_cell.length_c   1.000
_cell.angle_alpha   90.00
_cell.angle_beta   90.00
_cell.angle_gamma   90.00
#
_symmetry.space_group_name_H-M   'P 1'
#
loop_
_entity.id
_entity.type
_entity.pdbx_description
1 polymer ?
#
loop_
_entity_poly.entity_id
_entity_poly.type
_entity_poly.pdbx_seq_one_letter_code
_entity_poly.pdbx_strand_id
1 'polypeptide(L)'
;RRRPHPLAAVAVARLLALLPPARIRWFLEHARRGAAPATVEQALAARRDVVSVSLRCAGQGCLERSLAAALLCRCRGTWPTWCTGVRTHPFAAHAWIEAEDHPVGEPHLKGHYRLLLSVPPLPSARRDTSPPEEKQGS
;
A
#
# COMPACT_ATOMS: atom_id res chain seq x y z
N ARG A 1 11.54 23.35 4.16
CA ARG A 1 11.26 21.99 3.66
C ARG A 1 9.84 21.59 4.03
N ARG A 2 9.01 21.46 3.03
CA ARG A 2 7.65 21.04 3.25
C ARG A 2 7.63 19.53 3.47
N ARG A 3 7.31 19.12 4.68
CA ARG A 3 7.03 17.71 4.95
C ARG A 3 5.69 17.34 4.32
N PRO A 4 5.57 16.15 3.69
CA PRO A 4 4.28 15.69 3.18
C PRO A 4 3.27 15.68 4.32
N HIS A 5 2.14 16.32 4.09
CA HIS A 5 1.14 16.47 5.14
C HIS A 5 0.12 15.32 5.07
N PRO A 6 -0.10 14.58 6.18
CA PRO A 6 -1.06 13.48 6.17
C PRO A 6 -2.48 13.89 5.75
N LEU A 7 -2.91 15.12 6.08
CA LEU A 7 -4.23 15.61 5.68
C LEU A 7 -4.39 15.72 4.16
N ALA A 8 -3.33 16.10 3.45
CA ALA A 8 -3.37 16.16 1.99
C ALA A 8 -3.55 14.75 1.40
N ALA A 9 -2.85 13.76 1.94
CA ALA A 9 -3.00 12.36 1.54
C ALA A 9 -4.43 11.86 1.80
N VAL A 10 -4.99 12.18 2.95
CA VAL A 10 -6.38 11.81 3.28
C VAL A 10 -7.37 12.45 2.32
N ALA A 11 -7.18 13.74 2.00
CA ALA A 11 -8.08 14.45 1.07
C ALA A 11 -8.08 13.80 -0.31
N VAL A 12 -6.89 13.49 -0.85
CA VAL A 12 -6.77 12.80 -2.14
C VAL A 12 -7.37 11.40 -2.06
N ALA A 13 -7.12 10.67 -0.98
CA ALA A 13 -7.66 9.32 -0.79
C ALA A 13 -9.20 9.31 -0.77
N ARG A 14 -9.81 10.31 -0.15
CA ARG A 14 -11.28 10.43 -0.14
C ARG A 14 -11.84 10.65 -1.53
N LEU A 15 -11.17 11.43 -2.36
CA LEU A 15 -11.59 11.62 -3.75
C LEU A 15 -11.39 10.33 -4.56
N LEU A 16 -10.26 9.65 -4.38
CA LEU A 16 -9.98 8.38 -5.07
C LEU A 16 -10.99 7.30 -4.69
N ALA A 17 -11.42 7.26 -3.44
CA ALA A 17 -12.35 6.24 -2.97
C ALA A 17 -13.73 6.34 -3.66
N LEU A 18 -14.03 7.47 -4.30
CA LEU A 18 -15.25 7.64 -5.08
C LEU A 18 -15.16 7.03 -6.48
N LEU A 19 -13.96 6.66 -6.93
CA LEU A 19 -13.75 6.11 -8.27
C LEU A 19 -14.02 4.60 -8.30
N PRO A 20 -14.36 4.05 -9.49
CA PRO A 20 -14.42 2.60 -9.65
C PRO A 20 -13.07 1.93 -9.37
N PRO A 21 -13.06 0.66 -8.91
CA PRO A 21 -11.81 -0.03 -8.56
C PRO A 21 -10.75 -0.03 -9.67
N ALA A 22 -11.17 -0.18 -10.93
CA ALA A 22 -10.23 -0.17 -12.06
C ALA A 22 -9.51 1.17 -12.20
N ARG A 23 -10.19 2.28 -11.91
CA ARG A 23 -9.59 3.62 -11.98
C ARG A 23 -8.68 3.89 -10.78
N ILE A 24 -9.06 3.42 -9.61
CA ILE A 24 -8.20 3.48 -8.43
C ILE A 24 -6.89 2.75 -8.72
N ARG A 25 -6.98 1.55 -9.23
CA ARG A 25 -5.82 0.73 -9.61
C ARG A 25 -4.94 1.47 -10.62
N TRP A 26 -5.54 2.03 -11.67
CA TRP A 26 -4.82 2.78 -12.70
C TRP A 26 -4.04 3.94 -12.09
N PHE A 27 -4.71 4.73 -11.23
CA PHE A 27 -4.07 5.87 -10.57
C PHE A 27 -2.89 5.42 -9.70
N LEU A 28 -3.07 4.38 -8.91
CA LEU A 28 -2.02 3.87 -8.02
C LEU A 28 -0.85 3.29 -8.81
N GLU A 29 -1.11 2.62 -9.92
CA GLU A 29 -0.05 2.10 -10.79
C GLU A 29 0.81 3.22 -11.39
N HIS A 30 0.21 4.39 -11.61
CA HIS A 30 0.96 5.57 -12.03
C HIS A 30 1.69 6.22 -10.86
N ALA A 31 1.03 6.34 -9.72
CA ALA A 31 1.60 6.99 -8.53
C ALA A 31 2.85 6.27 -8.01
N ARG A 32 2.94 4.96 -8.14
CA ARG A 32 4.08 4.17 -7.63
C ARG A 32 5.38 4.37 -8.40
N ARG A 33 5.34 5.02 -9.55
CA ARG A 33 6.54 5.21 -10.40
C ARG A 33 7.58 6.03 -9.66
N GLY A 34 8.83 5.55 -9.69
CA GLY A 34 9.95 6.23 -9.05
C GLY A 34 10.04 6.07 -7.55
N ALA A 35 9.17 5.29 -6.93
CA ALA A 35 9.20 5.04 -5.50
C ALA A 35 9.92 3.72 -5.19
N ALA A 36 10.72 3.71 -4.12
CA ALA A 36 11.35 2.48 -3.62
C ALA A 36 10.34 1.66 -2.82
N PRO A 37 10.49 0.33 -2.75
CA PRO A 37 9.62 -0.48 -1.88
C PRO A 37 9.70 0.00 -0.43
N ALA A 38 8.52 0.14 0.22
CA ALA A 38 8.46 0.57 1.61
C ALA A 38 8.85 -0.58 2.55
N THR A 39 9.55 -0.24 3.62
CA THR A 39 9.74 -1.16 4.75
C THR A 39 8.47 -1.19 5.61
N VAL A 40 8.35 -2.22 6.46
CA VAL A 40 7.25 -2.29 7.43
C VAL A 40 7.21 -1.03 8.29
N GLU A 41 8.36 -0.57 8.76
CA GLU A 41 8.44 0.63 9.61
C GLU A 41 7.94 1.88 8.88
N GLN A 42 8.35 2.06 7.61
CA GLN A 42 7.90 3.20 6.80
C GLN A 42 6.39 3.16 6.54
N ALA A 43 5.88 1.99 6.19
CA ALA A 43 4.46 1.80 5.93
C ALA A 43 3.63 1.99 7.20
N LEU A 44 4.10 1.46 8.33
CA LEU A 44 3.41 1.60 9.60
C LEU A 44 3.41 3.06 10.08
N ALA A 45 4.50 3.78 9.91
CA ALA A 45 4.59 5.20 10.25
C ALA A 45 3.57 6.01 9.43
N ALA A 46 3.49 5.76 8.12
CA ALA A 46 2.51 6.45 7.27
C ALA A 46 1.08 6.14 7.70
N ARG A 47 0.77 4.88 8.00
CA ARG A 47 -0.55 4.48 8.48
C ARG A 47 -0.91 5.18 9.80
N ARG A 48 0.01 5.22 10.75
CA ARG A 48 -0.20 5.91 12.02
C ARG A 48 -0.46 7.39 11.85
N ASP A 49 0.30 8.04 10.97
CA ASP A 49 0.14 9.48 10.71
C ASP A 49 -1.23 9.77 10.10
N VAL A 50 -1.67 8.95 9.15
CA VAL A 50 -2.99 9.07 8.54
C VAL A 50 -4.10 8.87 9.58
N VAL A 51 -4.01 7.84 10.40
CA VAL A 51 -4.99 7.55 11.46
C VAL A 51 -5.06 8.68 12.47
N SER A 52 -3.91 9.31 12.79
CA SER A 52 -3.86 10.39 13.79
C SER A 52 -4.56 11.66 13.34
N VAL A 53 -4.69 11.90 12.03
CA VAL A 53 -5.30 13.15 11.50
C VAL A 53 -6.71 12.95 10.96
N SER A 54 -7.24 11.74 10.93
CA SER A 54 -8.55 11.47 10.34
C SER A 54 -9.32 10.44 11.16
N LEU A 55 -10.48 10.86 11.68
CA LEU A 55 -11.39 9.96 12.39
C LEU A 55 -11.93 8.85 11.48
N ARG A 56 -12.16 9.15 10.18
CA ARG A 56 -12.61 8.14 9.22
C ARG A 56 -11.57 7.09 8.97
N CYS A 57 -10.31 7.48 8.89
CA CYS A 57 -9.20 6.54 8.71
C CYS A 57 -8.93 5.73 9.97
N ALA A 58 -9.25 6.26 11.15
CA ALA A 58 -9.14 5.55 12.41
C ALA A 58 -10.25 4.50 12.61
N GLY A 59 -11.44 4.75 12.02
CA GLY A 59 -12.61 3.89 12.15
C GLY A 59 -12.76 2.88 11.01
N GLN A 60 -13.95 2.86 10.39
CA GLN A 60 -14.31 1.87 9.38
C GLN A 60 -13.86 2.21 7.96
N GLY A 61 -13.20 3.33 7.76
CA GLY A 61 -12.74 3.79 6.45
C GLY A 61 -11.48 3.06 5.96
N CYS A 62 -11.51 1.74 5.85
CA CYS A 62 -10.32 0.96 5.48
C CYS A 62 -9.80 1.31 4.09
N LEU A 63 -10.68 1.58 3.12
CA LEU A 63 -10.27 1.99 1.78
C LEU A 63 -9.55 3.34 1.82
N GLU A 64 -10.16 4.34 2.46
CA GLU A 64 -9.54 5.66 2.59
C GLU A 64 -8.22 5.60 3.36
N ARG A 65 -8.19 4.84 4.45
CA ARG A 65 -6.99 4.65 5.27
C ARG A 65 -5.85 4.04 4.46
N SER A 66 -6.12 2.97 3.74
CA SER A 66 -5.11 2.27 2.95
C SER A 66 -4.62 3.12 1.79
N LEU A 67 -5.51 3.82 1.09
CA LEU A 67 -5.14 4.73 0.02
C LEU A 67 -4.31 5.90 0.54
N ALA A 68 -4.73 6.52 1.63
CA ALA A 68 -4.00 7.64 2.22
C ALA A 68 -2.60 7.22 2.70
N ALA A 69 -2.49 6.05 3.32
CA ALA A 69 -1.20 5.53 3.76
C ALA A 69 -0.26 5.27 2.58
N ALA A 70 -0.77 4.68 1.50
CA ALA A 70 0.02 4.44 0.28
C ALA A 70 0.49 5.76 -0.34
N LEU A 71 -0.40 6.73 -0.46
CA LEU A 71 -0.06 8.05 -1.03
C LEU A 71 0.93 8.81 -0.16
N LEU A 72 0.81 8.72 1.16
CA LEU A 72 1.75 9.36 2.07
C LEU A 72 3.14 8.72 1.96
N CYS A 73 3.20 7.39 1.86
CA CYS A 73 4.45 6.69 1.55
C CYS A 73 5.05 7.22 0.25
N ARG A 74 4.24 7.38 -0.80
CA ARG A 74 4.72 7.89 -2.09
C ARG A 74 5.34 9.28 -1.95
N CYS A 75 4.69 10.16 -1.19
CA CYS A 75 5.23 11.50 -0.94
C CYS A 75 6.56 11.45 -0.19
N ARG A 76 6.81 10.39 0.55
CA ARG A 76 8.07 10.14 1.28
C ARG A 76 9.07 9.32 0.48
N GLY A 77 8.78 9.04 -0.80
CA GLY A 77 9.69 8.34 -1.71
C GLY A 77 9.58 6.82 -1.70
N THR A 78 8.57 6.25 -1.04
CA THR A 78 8.39 4.80 -0.93
C THR A 78 7.00 4.37 -1.39
N TRP A 79 6.82 3.07 -1.62
CA TRP A 79 5.53 2.51 -2.00
C TRP A 79 5.33 1.17 -1.32
N PRO A 80 4.24 0.99 -0.54
CA PRO A 80 3.85 -0.32 -0.01
C PRO A 80 3.08 -1.07 -1.09
N THR A 81 2.72 -2.33 -0.82
CA THR A 81 1.75 -3.03 -1.65
C THR A 81 0.36 -2.66 -1.16
N TRP A 82 -0.44 -2.02 -2.02
CA TRP A 82 -1.84 -1.74 -1.72
C TRP A 82 -2.68 -2.94 -2.14
N CYS A 83 -3.55 -3.40 -1.24
CA CYS A 83 -4.31 -4.62 -1.43
C CYS A 83 -5.79 -4.41 -1.14
N THR A 84 -6.64 -5.09 -1.91
CA THR A 84 -8.03 -5.31 -1.56
C THR A 84 -8.34 -6.79 -1.61
N GLY A 85 -9.21 -7.25 -0.74
CA GLY A 85 -9.58 -8.64 -0.67
C GLY A 85 -10.93 -8.86 -0.03
N VAL A 86 -11.39 -10.09 -0.10
CA VAL A 86 -12.66 -10.53 0.50
C VAL A 86 -12.43 -11.81 1.27
N ARG A 87 -13.26 -12.01 2.28
CA ARG A 87 -13.41 -13.31 2.93
C ARG A 87 -14.88 -13.73 2.89
N THR A 88 -15.10 -15.03 3.00
CA THR A 88 -16.45 -15.59 3.13
C THR A 88 -16.61 -16.19 4.52
N HIS A 89 -17.84 -16.30 5.02
CA HIS A 89 -18.21 -16.93 6.30
C HIS A 89 -17.64 -16.25 7.55
N PRO A 90 -18.08 -15.04 7.94
CA PRO A 90 -19.01 -14.16 7.23
C PRO A 90 -18.32 -13.37 6.12
N PHE A 91 -19.09 -12.92 5.13
CA PHE A 91 -18.54 -12.09 4.06
C PHE A 91 -18.04 -10.76 4.61
N ALA A 92 -16.83 -10.39 4.22
CA ALA A 92 -16.26 -9.09 4.50
C ALA A 92 -15.30 -8.70 3.39
N ALA A 93 -15.35 -7.43 2.98
CA ALA A 93 -14.39 -6.83 2.08
C ALA A 93 -13.46 -5.94 2.90
N HIS A 94 -12.18 -5.90 2.53
CA HIS A 94 -11.19 -5.11 3.24
C HIS A 94 -10.15 -4.56 2.28
N ALA A 95 -9.58 -3.41 2.64
CA ALA A 95 -8.45 -2.81 1.95
C ALA A 95 -7.35 -2.52 2.97
N TRP A 96 -6.10 -2.81 2.59
CA TRP A 96 -4.96 -2.65 3.50
C TRP A 96 -3.68 -2.44 2.69
N ILE A 97 -2.60 -2.15 3.40
CA ILE A 97 -1.27 -2.11 2.80
C ILE A 97 -0.39 -3.21 3.38
N GLU A 98 0.55 -3.67 2.56
CA GLU A 98 1.57 -4.64 2.95
C GLU A 98 2.96 -4.08 2.67
N ALA A 99 3.92 -4.48 3.47
CA ALA A 99 5.32 -4.20 3.24
C ALA A 99 6.13 -5.41 3.69
N GLU A 100 7.22 -5.69 2.99
CA GLU A 100 8.07 -6.85 3.29
C GLU A 100 7.25 -8.14 3.40
N ASP A 101 6.22 -8.24 2.55
CA ASP A 101 5.32 -9.39 2.45
C ASP A 101 4.42 -9.64 3.66
N HIS A 102 4.19 -8.60 4.48
CA HIS A 102 3.32 -8.68 5.66
C HIS A 102 2.27 -7.56 5.66
N PRO A 103 1.01 -7.86 6.05
CA PRO A 103 0.03 -6.81 6.29
C PRO A 103 0.53 -5.86 7.38
N VAL A 104 0.36 -4.56 7.16
CA VAL A 104 0.89 -3.52 8.04
C VAL A 104 -0.22 -2.96 8.92
N GLY A 105 -0.04 -3.06 10.25
CA GLY A 105 -0.98 -2.52 11.21
C GLY A 105 -2.35 -3.20 11.23
N GLU A 106 -2.44 -4.42 10.71
CA GLU A 106 -3.68 -5.18 10.62
C GLU A 106 -3.66 -6.37 11.59
N PRO A 107 -4.83 -6.73 12.15
CA PRO A 107 -4.89 -7.89 13.04
C PRO A 107 -4.86 -9.23 12.31
N HIS A 108 -5.08 -9.23 10.99
CA HIS A 108 -5.11 -10.47 10.22
C HIS A 108 -3.74 -10.86 9.71
N LEU A 109 -3.56 -12.16 9.49
CA LEU A 109 -2.36 -12.71 8.88
C LEU A 109 -2.49 -12.69 7.35
N LYS A 110 -1.35 -12.77 6.68
CA LYS A 110 -1.33 -12.93 5.22
C LYS A 110 -2.12 -14.17 4.82
N GLY A 111 -2.96 -14.02 3.79
CA GLY A 111 -3.82 -15.09 3.32
C GLY A 111 -5.20 -15.16 3.98
N HIS A 112 -5.46 -14.34 5.00
CA HIS A 112 -6.77 -14.29 5.66
C HIS A 112 -7.88 -13.83 4.71
N TYR A 113 -7.58 -12.88 3.82
CA TYR A 113 -8.49 -12.42 2.77
C TYR A 113 -8.04 -12.98 1.43
N ARG A 114 -9.02 -13.33 0.58
CA ARG A 114 -8.74 -13.66 -0.82
C ARG A 114 -8.45 -12.36 -1.56
N LEU A 115 -7.27 -12.25 -2.13
CA LEU A 115 -6.80 -11.04 -2.80
C LEU A 115 -7.58 -10.82 -4.10
N LEU A 116 -8.16 -9.63 -4.27
CA LEU A 116 -8.85 -9.20 -5.48
C LEU A 116 -8.00 -8.27 -6.33
N LEU A 117 -7.41 -7.25 -5.71
CA LEU A 117 -6.55 -6.28 -6.37
C LEU A 117 -5.28 -6.11 -5.57
N SER A 118 -4.18 -5.92 -6.28
CA SER A 118 -2.89 -5.65 -5.66
C SER A 118 -2.09 -4.68 -6.52
N VAL A 119 -1.55 -3.63 -5.91
CA VAL A 119 -0.64 -2.69 -6.56
C VAL A 119 0.67 -2.70 -5.77
N PRO A 120 1.59 -3.61 -6.11
CA PRO A 120 2.89 -3.69 -5.44
C PRO A 120 3.81 -2.58 -5.91
N PRO A 121 4.93 -2.35 -5.21
CA PRO A 121 5.98 -1.48 -5.74
C PRO A 121 6.51 -2.05 -7.06
N LEU A 122 6.96 -1.16 -7.93
CA LEU A 122 7.62 -1.59 -9.15
C LEU A 122 8.93 -2.30 -8.79
N PRO A 123 9.34 -3.32 -9.58
CA PRO A 123 10.64 -3.91 -9.38
C PRO A 123 11.68 -2.80 -9.41
N SER A 124 12.48 -2.70 -8.35
CA SER A 124 13.52 -1.68 -8.32
C SER A 124 14.48 -1.94 -9.48
N ALA A 125 14.88 -0.85 -10.15
CA ALA A 125 15.93 -0.90 -11.16
C ALA A 125 17.31 -1.18 -10.52
N ARG A 126 17.35 -1.79 -9.33
CA ARG A 126 18.58 -2.33 -8.79
C ARG A 126 19.11 -3.31 -9.80
N ARG A 127 20.23 -2.94 -10.39
CA ARG A 127 21.03 -3.90 -11.11
C ARG A 127 21.16 -5.09 -10.18
N ASP A 128 20.64 -6.22 -10.65
CA ASP A 128 20.87 -7.46 -9.96
C ASP A 128 22.38 -7.69 -9.99
N THR A 129 23.03 -7.39 -8.88
CA THR A 129 24.44 -7.65 -8.68
C THR A 129 24.70 -9.09 -8.26
N SER A 130 23.65 -9.92 -8.28
CA SER A 130 23.85 -11.35 -8.10
C SER A 130 24.74 -11.84 -9.23
N PRO A 131 25.88 -12.49 -8.90
CA PRO A 131 26.69 -13.10 -9.93
C PRO A 131 25.83 -14.09 -10.70
N PRO A 132 26.03 -14.20 -12.03
CA PRO A 132 25.29 -15.19 -12.78
C PRO A 132 25.53 -16.55 -12.13
N GLU A 133 24.43 -17.24 -11.83
CA GLU A 133 24.54 -18.61 -11.38
C GLU A 133 25.33 -19.35 -12.45
N GLU A 134 26.57 -19.70 -12.09
CA GLU A 134 27.30 -20.64 -12.88
C GLU A 134 26.47 -21.91 -12.95
N LYS A 135 25.85 -22.12 -14.10
CA LYS A 135 25.34 -23.43 -14.40
C LYS A 135 26.55 -24.36 -14.38
N GLN A 136 26.75 -25.05 -13.26
CA GLN A 136 27.65 -26.15 -13.27
C GLN A 136 27.04 -27.21 -14.18
N GLY A 137 27.36 -27.08 -15.48
CA GLY A 137 27.16 -28.17 -16.39
C GLY A 137 28.18 -29.24 -16.05
N SER A 138 27.70 -30.31 -15.50
CA SER A 138 28.50 -31.54 -15.50
C SER A 138 28.57 -32.06 -16.92
#